data_800d30bbf90793c6894cc220c2fe4639
#
_entry.id   800d30bbf90793c6894cc220c2fe4639
#
_cell.length_a   1.000
_cell.length_b   1.000
_cell.length_c   1.000
_cell.angle_alpha   90.00
_cell.angle_beta   90.00
_cell.angle_gamma   90.00
#
_symmetry.space_group_name_H-M   'P 1'
#
loop_
_entity.id
_entity.type
_entity.pdbx_description
1 polymer ?
#
loop_
_entity_poly.entity_id
_entity_poly.type
_entity_poly.pdbx_seq_one_letter_code
_entity_poly.pdbx_strand_id
1 'polypeptide(L)'
;NLVGTGIVPRWTDKAITDRFLKWVPIADADGVLDFYGLETLVTRGWLDGGEMFARRRPRLYVTRDAAPLQVQLIEPEFCPLFDADQWPSMPLGNTIRQGIERNKRGEKIAYWMYREHPGDGGLLSSPTADRLLRIPAREIIHVFEPKRAGQLRGVSQLAPVLARLRGSMDMEDAVLERQKLANLYTLFITRPAPDAADVDIDPLTGLPAYYGTDGSPMVGLEPGIAQELRPGEGVTFANPPEAGTTFSEYMRTTHLGTAAGAGLPYELFSGDIKDISDRTLRVAINEFRRFARQRQWQILIPMFCQKIVEWWAEADALGGGLPLSMLEAAKAPKWSPHGWEYIHPTQDAEGKAAGGA
;
A
#
# COMPACT_ATOMS: atom_id res chain seq x y z
N ASN A 1 6.06 -9.52 22.16
CA ASN A 1 5.85 -8.17 21.59
C ASN A 1 6.66 -7.93 20.32
N LEU A 2 6.62 -8.86 19.39
CA LEU A 2 7.37 -8.81 18.13
C LEU A 2 6.40 -8.64 16.96
N VAL A 3 5.32 -7.94 17.21
CA VAL A 3 4.32 -7.61 16.21
C VAL A 3 4.77 -6.32 15.51
N GLY A 4 4.56 -6.24 14.22
CA GLY A 4 4.97 -5.10 13.41
C GLY A 4 6.31 -5.29 12.71
N THR A 5 7.14 -4.25 12.64
CA THR A 5 8.44 -4.28 11.95
C THR A 5 9.49 -5.14 12.68
N GLY A 6 9.24 -5.45 13.94
CA GLY A 6 10.16 -6.20 14.82
C GLY A 6 11.45 -5.44 15.19
N ILE A 7 11.49 -4.14 14.95
CA ILE A 7 12.65 -3.30 15.28
C ILE A 7 12.54 -2.83 16.73
N VAL A 8 13.50 -3.17 17.54
CA VAL A 8 13.50 -2.84 18.98
C VAL A 8 14.79 -2.11 19.36
N PRO A 9 14.70 -0.95 20.05
CA PRO A 9 15.87 -0.31 20.64
C PRO A 9 16.32 -1.06 21.89
N ARG A 10 17.61 -1.23 22.07
CA ARG A 10 18.21 -1.85 23.25
C ARG A 10 19.28 -0.96 23.84
N TRP A 11 19.20 -0.74 25.13
CA TRP A 11 20.23 -0.04 25.91
C TRP A 11 20.89 -1.00 26.88
N THR A 12 22.14 -0.72 27.22
CA THR A 12 22.86 -1.44 28.27
C THR A 12 22.29 -1.07 29.65
N ASP A 13 21.82 0.17 29.78
CA ASP A 13 21.23 0.66 31.02
C ASP A 13 19.75 0.29 31.11
N LYS A 14 19.40 -0.44 32.16
CA LYS A 14 18.05 -0.89 32.43
C LYS A 14 17.13 0.29 32.75
N ALA A 15 17.61 1.35 33.41
CA ALA A 15 16.78 2.49 33.76
C ALA A 15 16.25 3.22 32.51
N ILE A 16 17.09 3.36 31.48
CA ILE A 16 16.68 3.94 30.19
C ILE A 16 15.63 3.04 29.51
N THR A 17 15.90 1.72 29.52
CA THR A 17 14.96 0.74 28.94
C THR A 17 13.58 0.79 29.62
N ASP A 18 13.55 0.74 30.94
CA ASP A 18 12.31 0.76 31.73
C ASP A 18 11.50 2.06 31.49
N ARG A 19 12.18 3.20 31.35
CA ARG A 19 11.53 4.47 31.05
C ARG A 19 10.95 4.49 29.61
N PHE A 20 11.70 3.99 28.64
CA PHE A 20 11.22 3.89 27.27
C PHE A 20 9.97 2.99 27.18
N LEU A 21 10.00 1.83 27.86
CA LEU A 21 8.87 0.90 27.86
C LEU A 21 7.61 1.49 28.51
N LYS A 22 7.74 2.39 29.47
CA LYS A 22 6.60 3.13 30.04
C LYS A 22 6.00 4.12 29.05
N TRP A 23 6.81 4.69 28.17
CA TRP A 23 6.36 5.62 27.14
C TRP A 23 5.74 4.93 25.93
N VAL A 24 6.19 3.73 25.56
CA VAL A 24 5.72 2.97 24.37
C VAL A 24 4.20 2.95 24.23
N PRO A 25 3.38 2.62 25.26
CA PRO A 25 1.93 2.53 25.14
C PRO A 25 1.21 3.86 24.90
N ILE A 26 1.86 4.98 25.18
CA ILE A 26 1.27 6.33 25.07
C ILE A 26 1.92 7.17 23.96
N ALA A 27 2.73 6.55 23.13
CA ALA A 27 3.51 7.21 22.09
C ALA A 27 2.64 7.89 21.03
N ASP A 28 1.47 7.33 20.73
CA ASP A 28 0.56 7.81 19.70
C ASP A 28 -0.23 9.03 20.16
N ALA A 29 -0.26 10.08 19.34
CA ALA A 29 -1.04 11.29 19.61
C ALA A 29 -2.55 11.06 19.44
N ASP A 30 -2.95 10.13 18.59
CA ASP A 30 -4.34 9.76 18.36
C ASP A 30 -4.84 8.73 19.40
N GLY A 31 -3.92 8.14 20.18
CA GLY A 31 -4.22 7.24 21.29
C GLY A 31 -4.73 5.86 20.89
N VAL A 32 -4.49 5.44 19.66
CA VAL A 32 -4.96 4.17 19.10
C VAL A 32 -3.86 3.10 19.13
N LEU A 33 -2.62 3.50 18.84
CA LEU A 33 -1.50 2.60 18.67
C LEU A 33 -0.43 2.80 19.75
N ASP A 34 0.41 1.79 19.94
CA ASP A 34 1.67 1.93 20.65
C ASP A 34 2.80 2.35 19.68
N PHE A 35 4.01 2.55 20.18
CA PHE A 35 5.17 2.91 19.35
C PHE A 35 5.43 1.89 18.22
N TYR A 36 5.28 0.60 18.48
CA TYR A 36 5.51 -0.44 17.47
C TYR A 36 4.37 -0.51 16.45
N GLY A 37 3.16 -0.15 16.86
CA GLY A 37 2.03 0.05 15.94
C GLY A 37 2.27 1.24 15.01
N LEU A 38 2.84 2.36 15.53
CA LEU A 38 3.25 3.49 14.70
C LEU A 38 4.34 3.11 13.67
N GLU A 39 5.33 2.29 14.06
CA GLU A 39 6.33 1.76 13.10
C GLU A 39 5.67 0.98 11.96
N THR A 40 4.67 0.16 12.28
CA THR A 40 3.93 -0.63 11.29
C THR A 40 3.15 0.29 10.35
N LEU A 41 2.45 1.28 10.90
CA LEU A 41 1.65 2.22 10.11
C LEU A 41 2.52 3.10 9.22
N VAL A 42 3.66 3.59 9.71
CA VAL A 42 4.65 4.32 8.91
C VAL A 42 5.17 3.48 7.75
N THR A 43 5.49 2.21 8.02
CA THR A 43 5.99 1.31 6.98
C THR A 43 4.94 1.08 5.90
N ARG A 44 3.69 0.87 6.27
CA ARG A 44 2.57 0.72 5.33
C ARG A 44 2.40 2.01 4.50
N GLY A 45 2.24 3.16 5.14
CA GLY A 45 2.03 4.44 4.45
C GLY A 45 3.19 4.82 3.53
N TRP A 46 4.42 4.52 3.94
CA TRP A 46 5.59 4.71 3.08
C TRP A 46 5.57 3.80 1.84
N LEU A 47 5.22 2.52 1.97
CA LEU A 47 5.16 1.59 0.83
C LEU A 47 4.02 1.94 -0.12
N ASP A 48 2.85 2.26 0.42
CA ASP A 48 1.64 2.58 -0.36
C ASP A 48 1.71 4.00 -0.95
N GLY A 49 1.89 5.00 -0.11
CA GLY A 49 1.92 6.42 -0.49
C GLY A 49 3.26 6.92 -1.00
N GLY A 50 4.34 6.14 -0.79
CA GLY A 50 5.72 6.50 -1.17
C GLY A 50 6.48 7.26 -0.10
N GLU A 51 5.80 7.90 0.82
CA GLU A 51 6.36 8.65 1.94
C GLU A 51 5.39 8.71 3.11
N MET A 52 5.89 9.04 4.28
CA MET A 52 5.08 9.26 5.47
C MET A 52 5.73 10.33 6.34
N PHE A 53 4.91 11.13 7.02
CA PHE A 53 5.41 12.14 7.94
C PHE A 53 5.04 11.76 9.36
N ALA A 54 5.91 12.14 10.31
CA ALA A 54 5.61 12.06 11.73
C ALA A 54 5.92 13.41 12.37
N ARG A 55 5.00 13.93 13.18
CA ARG A 55 5.12 15.20 13.86
C ARG A 55 5.30 15.01 15.33
N ARG A 56 6.26 15.75 15.90
CA ARG A 56 6.46 15.87 17.34
C ARG A 56 5.30 16.64 17.99
N ARG A 57 4.65 16.03 19.00
CA ARG A 57 3.58 16.64 19.79
C ARG A 57 3.99 16.69 21.27
N PRO A 58 4.46 17.84 21.79
CA PRO A 58 4.68 17.99 23.21
C PRO A 58 3.36 17.80 23.95
N ARG A 59 3.37 17.02 25.04
CA ARG A 59 2.21 16.79 25.88
C ARG A 59 2.48 17.31 27.28
N LEU A 60 1.80 18.39 27.67
CA LEU A 60 2.03 19.06 28.93
C LEU A 60 1.46 18.30 30.15
N TYR A 61 0.57 17.32 29.93
CA TYR A 61 -0.17 16.64 31.01
C TYR A 61 0.00 15.14 30.95
N VAL A 62 1.23 14.66 30.91
CA VAL A 62 1.51 13.23 31.06
C VAL A 62 1.77 12.94 32.55
N THR A 63 1.40 11.75 32.98
CA THR A 63 1.84 11.19 34.25
C THR A 63 3.34 11.38 34.41
N ARG A 64 3.82 11.80 35.59
CA ARG A 64 5.25 12.02 35.90
C ARG A 64 6.17 10.81 35.56
N ASP A 65 5.56 9.69 35.24
CA ASP A 65 6.24 8.42 34.99
C ASP A 65 6.62 8.16 33.51
N ALA A 66 6.22 9.03 32.57
CA ALA A 66 6.56 8.86 31.16
C ALA A 66 6.96 10.19 30.49
N ALA A 67 7.70 10.13 29.40
CA ALA A 67 8.14 11.28 28.64
C ALA A 67 6.96 12.14 28.14
N PRO A 68 7.01 13.50 28.25
CA PRO A 68 5.94 14.40 27.81
C PRO A 68 5.95 14.59 26.29
N LEU A 69 5.88 13.49 25.57
CA LEU A 69 5.94 13.41 24.10
C LEU A 69 4.89 12.47 23.56
N GLN A 70 4.24 12.89 22.49
CA GLN A 70 3.50 12.02 21.59
C GLN A 70 3.95 12.26 20.15
N VAL A 71 3.69 11.30 19.29
CA VAL A 71 4.00 11.32 17.87
C VAL A 71 2.69 11.25 17.11
N GLN A 72 2.46 12.21 16.23
CA GLN A 72 1.34 12.22 15.29
C GLN A 72 1.85 11.76 13.93
N LEU A 73 1.27 10.72 13.37
CA LEU A 73 1.50 10.36 11.97
C LEU A 73 0.65 11.24 11.06
N ILE A 74 1.20 11.58 9.91
CA ILE A 74 0.56 12.47 8.93
C ILE A 74 0.80 11.86 7.55
N GLU A 75 -0.28 11.66 6.81
CA GLU A 75 -0.26 11.10 5.46
C GLU A 75 0.34 12.07 4.43
N PRO A 76 0.83 11.55 3.28
CA PRO A 76 1.46 12.37 2.23
C PRO A 76 0.57 13.49 1.70
N GLU A 77 -0.73 13.27 1.67
CA GLU A 77 -1.76 14.18 1.14
C GLU A 77 -1.83 15.50 1.91
N PHE A 78 -1.47 15.49 3.20
CA PHE A 78 -1.39 16.73 3.99
C PHE A 78 -0.33 17.69 3.48
N CYS A 79 0.71 17.22 2.79
CA CYS A 79 1.77 18.05 2.24
C CYS A 79 1.59 18.22 0.73
N PRO A 80 0.89 19.29 0.27
CA PRO A 80 0.58 19.46 -1.14
C PRO A 80 1.84 19.63 -1.99
N LEU A 81 1.75 19.17 -3.23
CA LEU A 81 2.81 19.35 -4.24
C LEU A 81 2.65 20.73 -4.90
N PHE A 82 3.26 21.77 -4.30
CA PHE A 82 3.29 23.09 -4.89
C PHE A 82 4.65 23.74 -4.76
N ASP A 83 4.94 24.64 -5.67
CA ASP A 83 6.16 25.41 -5.73
C ASP A 83 5.85 26.90 -5.58
N ALA A 84 6.67 27.62 -4.82
CA ALA A 84 6.58 29.06 -4.67
C ALA A 84 7.95 29.66 -4.33
N ASP A 85 8.27 30.77 -4.99
CA ASP A 85 9.47 31.55 -4.67
C ASP A 85 9.18 32.65 -3.64
N GLN A 86 7.91 32.99 -3.46
CA GLN A 86 7.40 33.86 -2.41
C GLN A 86 6.10 33.30 -1.87
N TRP A 87 5.93 33.32 -0.55
CA TRP A 87 4.72 32.85 0.11
C TRP A 87 4.46 33.66 1.38
N PRO A 88 3.19 33.91 1.74
CA PRO A 88 2.87 34.58 3.01
C PRO A 88 3.52 33.87 4.20
N SER A 89 4.12 34.64 5.10
CA SER A 89 4.82 34.14 6.30
C SER A 89 6.11 33.34 6.04
N MET A 90 6.58 33.27 4.80
CA MET A 90 7.88 32.67 4.49
C MET A 90 9.00 33.72 4.59
N PRO A 91 10.15 33.41 5.22
CA PRO A 91 11.31 34.32 5.25
C PRO A 91 11.84 34.62 3.86
N LEU A 92 12.30 35.86 3.65
CA LEU A 92 12.91 36.30 2.39
C LEU A 92 14.14 35.44 2.04
N GLY A 93 14.16 35.00 0.79
CA GLY A 93 15.25 34.18 0.25
C GLY A 93 15.11 32.68 0.44
N ASN A 94 14.03 32.24 1.10
CA ASN A 94 13.62 30.85 1.06
C ASN A 94 12.75 30.60 -0.17
N THR A 95 12.63 29.32 -0.58
CA THR A 95 11.76 28.87 -1.66
C THR A 95 11.01 27.63 -1.21
N ILE A 96 9.78 27.47 -1.69
CA ILE A 96 9.02 26.23 -1.50
C ILE A 96 9.17 25.40 -2.76
N ARG A 97 9.50 24.11 -2.59
CA ARG A 97 9.51 23.12 -3.68
C ARG A 97 8.78 21.86 -3.17
N GLN A 98 7.74 21.49 -3.89
CA GLN A 98 6.89 20.34 -3.55
C GLN A 98 6.35 20.38 -2.10
N GLY A 99 5.96 21.59 -1.62
CA GLY A 99 5.46 21.80 -0.27
C GLY A 99 6.53 21.88 0.83
N ILE A 100 7.81 21.77 0.48
CA ILE A 100 8.95 21.84 1.42
C ILE A 100 9.68 23.17 1.24
N GLU A 101 9.76 23.94 2.32
CA GLU A 101 10.51 25.19 2.35
C GLU A 101 12.00 24.92 2.51
N ARG A 102 12.80 25.56 1.65
CA ARG A 102 14.26 25.43 1.63
C ARG A 102 14.92 26.81 1.69
N ASN A 103 16.04 26.89 2.37
CA ASN A 103 16.87 28.09 2.37
C ASN A 103 17.79 28.16 1.12
N LYS A 104 18.57 29.23 1.01
CA LYS A 104 19.54 29.44 -0.08
C LYS A 104 20.62 28.33 -0.17
N ARG A 105 20.88 27.61 0.92
CA ARG A 105 21.83 26.48 0.95
C ARG A 105 21.18 25.15 0.54
N GLY A 106 19.87 25.16 0.32
CA GLY A 106 19.12 23.96 -0.03
C GLY A 106 18.68 23.10 1.17
N GLU A 107 18.87 23.58 2.40
CA GLU A 107 18.45 22.88 3.62
C GLU A 107 16.94 22.99 3.80
N LYS A 108 16.29 21.92 4.27
CA LYS A 108 14.87 21.86 4.60
C LYS A 108 14.61 22.64 5.88
N ILE A 109 13.83 23.70 5.82
CA ILE A 109 13.55 24.62 6.94
C ILE A 109 12.17 24.34 7.55
N ALA A 110 11.17 24.11 6.70
CA ALA A 110 9.80 23.86 7.14
C ALA A 110 9.05 23.01 6.11
N TYR A 111 7.92 22.48 6.55
CA TYR A 111 6.94 21.82 5.73
C TYR A 111 5.64 22.62 5.77
N TRP A 112 5.00 22.77 4.60
CA TRP A 112 3.71 23.41 4.49
C TRP A 112 2.65 22.33 4.38
N MET A 113 1.82 22.18 5.39
CA MET A 113 0.85 21.09 5.51
C MET A 113 -0.56 21.65 5.73
N TYR A 114 -1.55 20.97 5.18
CA TYR A 114 -2.95 21.28 5.45
C TYR A 114 -3.27 21.10 6.93
N ARG A 115 -4.22 21.89 7.43
CA ARG A 115 -4.73 21.79 8.81
C ARG A 115 -5.65 20.60 8.99
N GLU A 116 -6.40 20.26 7.92
CA GLU A 116 -7.37 19.19 7.84
C GLU A 116 -7.05 18.34 6.60
N HIS A 117 -7.48 17.08 6.61
CA HIS A 117 -7.23 16.19 5.49
C HIS A 117 -7.94 16.73 4.22
N PRO A 118 -7.24 16.88 3.08
CA PRO A 118 -7.84 17.45 1.88
C PRO A 118 -8.99 16.63 1.30
N GLY A 119 -9.08 15.33 1.61
CA GLY A 119 -10.16 14.44 1.23
C GLY A 119 -11.44 14.59 2.04
N ASP A 120 -11.40 15.17 3.25
CA ASP A 120 -12.56 15.27 4.13
C ASP A 120 -13.60 16.30 3.63
N GLY A 121 -13.17 17.27 2.83
CA GLY A 121 -14.03 18.35 2.32
C GLY A 121 -14.62 18.13 0.92
N GLY A 122 -14.42 16.99 0.28
CA GLY A 122 -14.98 16.66 -1.04
C GLY A 122 -14.51 17.50 -2.23
N LEU A 123 -13.57 18.41 -2.04
CA LEU A 123 -12.98 19.27 -3.07
C LEU A 123 -11.46 19.18 -2.96
N LEU A 124 -10.82 18.75 -4.03
CA LEU A 124 -9.39 18.93 -4.24
C LEU A 124 -9.08 20.42 -4.17
N SER A 125 -8.79 20.92 -2.97
CA SER A 125 -8.61 22.33 -2.76
C SER A 125 -7.18 22.73 -3.09
N SER A 126 -7.05 23.76 -3.92
CA SER A 126 -5.78 24.41 -4.18
C SER A 126 -5.11 24.84 -2.87
N PRO A 127 -3.78 24.73 -2.76
CA PRO A 127 -3.05 25.18 -1.58
C PRO A 127 -3.16 26.70 -1.47
N THR A 128 -3.89 27.16 -0.44
CA THR A 128 -4.03 28.58 -0.09
C THR A 128 -3.39 28.86 1.26
N ALA A 129 -2.92 30.09 1.47
CA ALA A 129 -2.14 30.44 2.65
C ALA A 129 -2.90 30.29 3.98
N ASP A 130 -4.23 30.42 3.96
CA ASP A 130 -5.13 30.27 5.11
C ASP A 130 -5.32 28.79 5.52
N ARG A 131 -5.19 27.87 4.57
CA ARG A 131 -5.35 26.42 4.79
C ARG A 131 -4.06 25.71 5.17
N LEU A 132 -2.92 26.30 4.86
CA LEU A 132 -1.62 25.71 5.12
C LEU A 132 -1.05 26.18 6.47
N LEU A 133 -0.46 25.24 7.19
CA LEU A 133 0.31 25.45 8.40
C LEU A 133 1.79 25.25 8.07
N ARG A 134 2.60 26.26 8.43
CA ARG A 134 4.06 26.15 8.35
C ARG A 134 4.58 25.42 9.59
N ILE A 135 5.13 24.23 9.40
CA ILE A 135 5.68 23.41 10.50
C ILE A 135 7.21 23.37 10.35
N PRO A 136 7.98 23.75 11.36
CA PRO A 136 9.44 23.69 11.32
C PRO A 136 9.94 22.26 11.02
N ALA A 137 10.97 22.14 10.19
CA ALA A 137 11.51 20.83 9.82
C ALA A 137 12.01 20.00 11.01
N ARG A 138 12.46 20.65 12.10
CA ARG A 138 12.86 19.97 13.35
C ARG A 138 11.73 19.26 14.08
N GLU A 139 10.47 19.62 13.76
CA GLU A 139 9.27 19.00 14.35
C GLU A 139 8.66 17.91 13.46
N ILE A 140 9.26 17.67 12.29
CA ILE A 140 8.78 16.71 11.30
C ILE A 140 9.87 15.68 10.99
N ILE A 141 9.51 14.42 11.07
CA ILE A 141 10.23 13.31 10.48
C ILE A 141 9.59 13.03 9.13
N HIS A 142 10.40 12.92 8.10
CA HIS A 142 9.96 12.62 6.74
C HIS A 142 10.60 11.30 6.30
N VAL A 143 9.80 10.25 6.22
CA VAL A 143 10.22 8.89 5.87
C VAL A 143 9.89 8.63 4.41
N PHE A 144 10.89 8.34 3.60
CA PHE A 144 10.75 7.92 2.21
C PHE A 144 12.03 7.25 1.71
N GLU A 145 11.95 6.48 0.64
CA GLU A 145 13.10 5.87 -0.02
C GLU A 145 13.61 6.79 -1.15
N PRO A 146 14.76 7.45 -0.98
CA PRO A 146 15.34 8.26 -2.05
C PRO A 146 15.89 7.34 -3.14
N LYS A 147 15.36 7.45 -4.36
CA LYS A 147 15.81 6.68 -5.54
C LYS A 147 16.81 7.47 -6.39
N ARG A 148 16.98 8.77 -6.12
CA ARG A 148 17.94 9.67 -6.79
C ARG A 148 18.45 10.75 -5.84
N ALA A 149 19.65 11.23 -6.08
CA ALA A 149 20.20 12.34 -5.32
C ALA A 149 19.32 13.60 -5.47
N GLY A 150 19.12 14.34 -4.38
CA GLY A 150 18.31 15.56 -4.38
C GLY A 150 16.79 15.37 -4.45
N GLN A 151 16.30 14.14 -4.37
CA GLN A 151 14.87 13.84 -4.30
C GLN A 151 14.26 14.42 -3.02
N LEU A 152 13.17 15.16 -3.15
CA LEU A 152 12.50 15.85 -2.03
C LEU A 152 11.35 15.03 -1.45
N ARG A 153 10.57 14.37 -2.32
CA ARG A 153 9.36 13.62 -1.98
C ARG A 153 9.52 12.15 -2.32
N GLY A 154 8.81 11.30 -1.60
CA GLY A 154 8.75 9.88 -1.85
C GLY A 154 7.97 9.50 -3.11
N VAL A 155 8.16 8.29 -3.58
CA VAL A 155 7.38 7.68 -4.67
C VAL A 155 7.00 6.28 -4.21
N SER A 156 5.71 5.95 -4.34
CA SER A 156 5.18 4.65 -3.96
C SER A 156 5.99 3.48 -4.56
N GLN A 157 6.18 2.45 -3.77
CA GLN A 157 6.76 1.18 -4.23
C GLN A 157 5.89 0.53 -5.31
N LEU A 158 4.59 0.78 -5.28
CA LEU A 158 3.61 0.23 -6.23
C LEU A 158 3.51 1.04 -7.53
N ALA A 159 4.08 2.26 -7.60
CA ALA A 159 3.99 3.12 -8.77
C ALA A 159 4.35 2.43 -10.11
N PRO A 160 5.40 1.58 -10.20
CA PRO A 160 5.74 0.92 -11.46
C PRO A 160 4.72 -0.11 -11.93
N VAL A 161 3.87 -0.61 -11.02
CA VAL A 161 2.94 -1.72 -11.30
C VAL A 161 1.47 -1.29 -11.35
N LEU A 162 1.13 -0.06 -10.96
CA LEU A 162 -0.25 0.42 -10.93
C LEU A 162 -0.98 0.28 -12.27
N ALA A 163 -0.34 0.67 -13.36
CA ALA A 163 -0.93 0.56 -14.70
C ALA A 163 -1.19 -0.90 -15.09
N ARG A 164 -0.27 -1.82 -14.72
CA ARG A 164 -0.42 -3.25 -14.97
C ARG A 164 -1.53 -3.86 -14.11
N LEU A 165 -1.61 -3.50 -12.84
CA LEU A 165 -2.68 -3.92 -11.94
C LEU A 165 -4.05 -3.48 -12.47
N ARG A 166 -4.17 -2.24 -12.92
CA ARG A 166 -5.40 -1.73 -13.53
C ARG A 166 -5.79 -2.53 -14.77
N GLY A 167 -4.86 -2.75 -15.71
CA GLY A 167 -5.10 -3.53 -16.90
C GLY A 167 -5.47 -4.99 -16.61
N SER A 168 -4.91 -5.59 -15.54
CA SER A 168 -5.28 -6.92 -15.05
C SER A 168 -6.74 -6.97 -14.56
N MET A 169 -7.16 -6.00 -13.76
CA MET A 169 -8.55 -5.89 -13.28
C MET A 169 -9.53 -5.70 -14.45
N ASP A 170 -9.22 -4.78 -15.37
CA ASP A 170 -10.05 -4.53 -16.55
C ASP A 170 -10.19 -5.80 -17.43
N MET A 171 -9.13 -6.63 -17.51
CA MET A 171 -9.15 -7.90 -18.23
C MET A 171 -10.00 -8.95 -17.51
N GLU A 172 -9.88 -9.06 -16.19
CA GLU A 172 -10.70 -9.98 -15.39
C GLU A 172 -12.17 -9.65 -15.51
N ASP A 173 -12.53 -8.37 -15.43
CA ASP A 173 -13.90 -7.87 -15.61
C ASP A 173 -14.42 -8.20 -17.01
N ALA A 174 -13.61 -7.97 -18.06
CA ALA A 174 -13.99 -8.28 -19.44
C ALA A 174 -14.21 -9.79 -19.67
N VAL A 175 -13.38 -10.65 -19.06
CA VAL A 175 -13.54 -12.12 -19.14
C VAL A 175 -14.80 -12.55 -18.41
N LEU A 176 -15.08 -11.97 -17.22
CA LEU A 176 -16.29 -12.26 -16.46
C LEU A 176 -17.56 -11.84 -17.23
N GLU A 177 -17.57 -10.64 -17.81
CA GLU A 177 -18.69 -10.17 -18.64
C GLU A 177 -18.91 -11.05 -19.87
N ARG A 178 -17.81 -11.45 -20.53
CA ARG A 178 -17.91 -12.37 -21.66
C ARG A 178 -18.50 -13.73 -21.27
N GLN A 179 -18.12 -14.27 -20.10
CA GLN A 179 -18.68 -15.53 -19.61
C GLN A 179 -20.16 -15.39 -19.25
N LYS A 180 -20.56 -14.27 -18.66
CA LYS A 180 -21.98 -13.98 -18.39
C LYS A 180 -22.78 -13.94 -19.69
N LEU A 181 -22.31 -13.20 -20.69
CA LEU A 181 -22.94 -13.13 -22.01
C LEU A 181 -22.98 -14.51 -22.69
N ALA A 182 -21.89 -15.27 -22.62
CA ALA A 182 -21.81 -16.61 -23.17
C ALA A 182 -22.86 -17.57 -22.57
N ASN A 183 -23.10 -17.45 -21.27
CA ASN A 183 -24.14 -18.24 -20.58
C ASN A 183 -25.57 -17.83 -20.95
N LEU A 184 -25.78 -16.59 -21.44
CA LEU A 184 -27.08 -16.09 -21.89
C LEU A 184 -27.39 -16.54 -23.32
N TYR A 185 -26.37 -16.61 -24.19
CA TYR A 185 -26.51 -16.99 -25.60
C TYR A 185 -26.22 -18.46 -25.81
N THR A 186 -27.21 -19.31 -25.57
CA THR A 186 -27.02 -20.77 -25.72
C THR A 186 -27.44 -21.32 -27.07
N LEU A 187 -28.21 -20.55 -27.87
CA LEU A 187 -28.88 -21.08 -29.02
C LEU A 187 -29.08 -20.05 -30.14
N PHE A 188 -28.68 -20.40 -31.38
CA PHE A 188 -29.10 -19.68 -32.57
C PHE A 188 -29.97 -20.62 -33.45
N ILE A 189 -31.15 -20.15 -33.82
CA ILE A 189 -32.04 -20.84 -34.74
C ILE A 189 -31.77 -20.34 -36.16
N THR A 190 -31.27 -21.22 -37.03
CA THR A 190 -31.04 -20.91 -38.44
C THR A 190 -32.27 -21.31 -39.22
N ARG A 191 -32.91 -20.38 -39.93
CA ARG A 191 -34.02 -20.66 -40.85
C ARG A 191 -33.50 -20.61 -42.28
N PRO A 192 -33.90 -21.56 -43.17
CA PRO A 192 -33.75 -21.35 -44.60
C PRO A 192 -34.59 -20.18 -45.05
N ALA A 193 -34.20 -19.49 -46.12
CA ALA A 193 -34.91 -18.29 -46.61
C ALA A 193 -36.44 -18.52 -46.67
N PRO A 194 -37.25 -17.61 -46.12
CA PRO A 194 -38.67 -17.82 -46.04
C PRO A 194 -39.32 -17.81 -47.43
N ASP A 195 -40.20 -18.81 -47.71
CA ASP A 195 -41.20 -18.66 -48.75
C ASP A 195 -42.16 -17.55 -48.33
N ALA A 196 -42.53 -16.67 -49.25
CA ALA A 196 -43.18 -15.38 -49.05
C ALA A 196 -44.61 -15.39 -48.41
N ALA A 197 -44.98 -16.47 -47.72
CA ALA A 197 -46.33 -16.65 -47.16
C ALA A 197 -46.41 -16.95 -45.66
N ASP A 198 -45.29 -17.06 -44.94
CA ASP A 198 -45.31 -17.40 -43.52
C ASP A 198 -45.28 -16.12 -42.62
N VAL A 199 -46.33 -15.92 -41.87
CA VAL A 199 -46.34 -14.92 -40.76
C VAL A 199 -45.38 -15.44 -39.71
N ASP A 200 -44.35 -14.68 -39.45
CA ASP A 200 -43.40 -14.99 -38.39
C ASP A 200 -44.13 -14.89 -37.00
N ILE A 201 -44.32 -16.07 -36.41
CA ILE A 201 -44.87 -16.17 -35.05
C ILE A 201 -43.67 -16.43 -34.12
N ASP A 202 -43.58 -15.63 -33.06
CA ASP A 202 -42.59 -15.86 -32.02
C ASP A 202 -42.84 -17.24 -31.37
N PRO A 203 -41.88 -18.17 -31.48
CA PRO A 203 -42.08 -19.54 -31.02
C PRO A 203 -42.25 -19.65 -29.50
N LEU A 204 -41.78 -18.66 -28.73
CA LEU A 204 -41.89 -18.62 -27.29
C LEU A 204 -43.26 -18.16 -26.79
N THR A 205 -43.87 -17.20 -27.47
CA THR A 205 -45.13 -16.59 -27.04
C THR A 205 -46.32 -17.02 -27.85
N GLY A 206 -46.13 -17.66 -29.03
CA GLY A 206 -47.18 -18.02 -29.98
C GLY A 206 -47.83 -16.81 -30.65
N LEU A 207 -47.30 -15.63 -30.45
CA LEU A 207 -47.77 -14.36 -31.00
C LEU A 207 -46.94 -13.94 -32.22
N PRO A 208 -47.42 -13.03 -33.10
CA PRO A 208 -46.58 -12.49 -34.15
C PRO A 208 -45.25 -11.95 -33.62
N ALA A 209 -44.17 -12.31 -34.26
CA ALA A 209 -42.81 -11.91 -33.83
C ALA A 209 -42.70 -10.39 -33.77
N TYR A 210 -42.18 -9.90 -32.66
CA TYR A 210 -41.85 -8.48 -32.52
C TYR A 210 -40.61 -8.16 -33.35
N TYR A 211 -40.72 -7.18 -34.20
CA TYR A 211 -39.59 -6.69 -34.98
C TYR A 211 -38.97 -5.48 -34.29
N GLY A 212 -37.63 -5.43 -34.24
CA GLY A 212 -36.90 -4.24 -33.87
C GLY A 212 -37.17 -3.08 -34.83
N THR A 213 -36.77 -1.88 -34.46
CA THR A 213 -36.93 -0.67 -35.30
C THR A 213 -36.23 -0.75 -36.67
N ASP A 214 -35.36 -1.72 -36.84
CA ASP A 214 -34.61 -2.04 -38.07
C ASP A 214 -35.22 -3.20 -38.89
N GLY A 215 -36.37 -3.75 -38.46
CA GLY A 215 -37.07 -4.85 -39.12
C GLY A 215 -36.50 -6.24 -38.81
N SER A 216 -35.57 -6.36 -37.87
CA SER A 216 -35.05 -7.65 -37.40
C SER A 216 -36.00 -8.31 -36.39
N PRO A 217 -36.23 -9.65 -36.47
CA PRO A 217 -37.09 -10.35 -35.51
C PRO A 217 -36.41 -10.38 -34.12
N MET A 218 -37.09 -9.94 -33.09
CA MET A 218 -36.66 -10.03 -31.70
C MET A 218 -37.25 -11.27 -31.04
N VAL A 219 -36.39 -12.17 -30.59
CA VAL A 219 -36.77 -13.38 -29.82
C VAL A 219 -36.38 -13.16 -28.36
N GLY A 220 -37.40 -13.27 -27.47
CA GLY A 220 -37.13 -13.28 -26.03
C GLY A 220 -36.42 -14.55 -25.61
N LEU A 221 -35.22 -14.44 -25.04
CA LEU A 221 -34.45 -15.56 -24.54
C LEU A 221 -34.59 -15.62 -23.01
N GLU A 222 -35.24 -16.66 -22.51
CA GLU A 222 -35.25 -16.99 -21.08
C GLU A 222 -34.41 -18.25 -20.80
N PRO A 223 -33.60 -18.27 -19.74
CA PRO A 223 -32.78 -19.44 -19.40
C PRO A 223 -33.64 -20.66 -19.07
N GLY A 224 -33.38 -21.80 -19.73
CA GLY A 224 -33.99 -23.07 -19.40
C GLY A 224 -35.25 -23.44 -20.22
N ILE A 225 -35.60 -22.69 -21.24
CA ILE A 225 -36.73 -23.01 -22.11
C ILE A 225 -36.29 -23.95 -23.23
N ALA A 226 -36.99 -25.08 -23.36
CA ALA A 226 -36.89 -25.98 -24.50
C ALA A 226 -37.85 -25.53 -25.60
N GLN A 227 -37.31 -25.17 -26.78
CA GLN A 227 -38.11 -24.75 -27.91
C GLN A 227 -38.26 -25.87 -28.96
N GLU A 228 -39.47 -26.09 -29.41
CA GLU A 228 -39.78 -26.99 -30.50
C GLU A 228 -39.42 -26.34 -31.86
N LEU A 229 -38.60 -27.00 -32.69
CA LEU A 229 -38.14 -26.47 -33.95
C LEU A 229 -39.09 -26.91 -35.09
N ARG A 230 -39.28 -26.03 -36.06
CA ARG A 230 -40.03 -26.35 -37.27
C ARG A 230 -39.21 -27.21 -38.24
N PRO A 231 -39.84 -28.00 -39.11
CA PRO A 231 -39.14 -28.73 -40.17
C PRO A 231 -38.33 -27.77 -41.03
N GLY A 232 -36.99 -28.03 -41.12
CA GLY A 232 -36.04 -27.21 -41.85
C GLY A 232 -35.26 -26.18 -41.00
N GLU A 233 -35.62 -25.99 -39.75
CA GLU A 233 -34.84 -25.16 -38.81
C GLU A 233 -33.65 -25.96 -38.26
N GLY A 234 -32.49 -25.33 -38.23
CA GLY A 234 -31.26 -25.89 -37.63
C GLY A 234 -30.90 -25.11 -36.36
N VAL A 235 -30.46 -25.83 -35.36
CA VAL A 235 -29.93 -25.22 -34.12
C VAL A 235 -28.43 -25.22 -34.18
N THR A 236 -27.86 -24.04 -34.05
CA THR A 236 -26.42 -23.89 -33.80
C THR A 236 -26.22 -23.38 -32.39
N PHE A 237 -25.66 -24.23 -31.54
CA PHE A 237 -25.24 -23.76 -30.23
C PHE A 237 -24.10 -22.76 -30.42
N ALA A 238 -24.27 -21.57 -29.86
CA ALA A 238 -23.12 -20.69 -29.69
C ALA A 238 -22.14 -21.44 -28.80
N ASN A 239 -21.05 -21.88 -29.36
CA ASN A 239 -19.92 -22.36 -28.54
C ASN A 239 -19.20 -21.12 -28.06
N PRO A 240 -19.51 -20.61 -26.83
CA PRO A 240 -18.80 -19.46 -26.36
C PRO A 240 -17.34 -19.86 -26.30
N PRO A 241 -16.43 -19.07 -26.88
CA PRO A 241 -15.02 -19.36 -26.72
C PRO A 241 -14.77 -19.34 -25.19
N GLU A 242 -14.47 -20.52 -24.64
CA GLU A 242 -14.04 -20.67 -23.26
C GLU A 242 -12.98 -19.59 -22.94
N ALA A 243 -12.93 -19.12 -21.71
CA ALA A 243 -11.76 -18.37 -21.24
C ALA A 243 -10.57 -19.24 -21.58
N GLY A 244 -9.91 -18.96 -22.70
CA GLY A 244 -9.03 -19.91 -23.37
C GLY A 244 -7.96 -20.44 -22.39
N THR A 245 -7.43 -21.61 -22.67
CA THR A 245 -6.31 -22.24 -21.94
C THR A 245 -5.15 -21.27 -21.67
N THR A 246 -5.03 -20.22 -22.46
CA THR A 246 -4.05 -19.13 -22.36
C THR A 246 -4.38 -18.09 -21.27
N PHE A 247 -5.61 -18.04 -20.75
CA PHE A 247 -5.97 -17.02 -19.73
C PHE A 247 -5.19 -17.20 -18.43
N SER A 248 -5.05 -18.44 -17.95
CA SER A 248 -4.28 -18.73 -16.73
C SER A 248 -2.79 -18.41 -16.89
N GLU A 249 -2.22 -18.67 -18.06
CA GLU A 249 -0.83 -18.33 -18.36
C GLU A 249 -0.62 -16.81 -18.48
N TYR A 250 -1.56 -16.11 -19.08
CA TYR A 250 -1.55 -14.66 -19.15
C TYR A 250 -1.62 -14.04 -17.76
N MET A 251 -2.55 -14.47 -16.91
CA MET A 251 -2.70 -13.99 -15.54
C MET A 251 -1.44 -14.28 -14.72
N ARG A 252 -0.88 -15.47 -14.83
CA ARG A 252 0.38 -15.81 -14.16
C ARG A 252 1.53 -14.92 -14.60
N THR A 253 1.69 -14.66 -15.89
CA THR A 253 2.72 -13.76 -16.42
C THR A 253 2.52 -12.33 -15.94
N THR A 254 1.27 -11.88 -15.89
CA THR A 254 0.91 -10.54 -15.38
C THR A 254 1.22 -10.41 -13.89
N HIS A 255 0.87 -11.42 -13.08
CA HIS A 255 1.18 -11.45 -11.65
C HIS A 255 2.69 -11.54 -11.38
N LEU A 256 3.46 -12.33 -12.16
CA LEU A 256 4.91 -12.37 -12.08
C LEU A 256 5.53 -10.98 -12.33
N GLY A 257 5.09 -10.30 -13.40
CA GLY A 257 5.58 -8.96 -13.68
C GLY A 257 5.15 -7.91 -12.64
N THR A 258 3.97 -8.07 -12.04
CA THR A 258 3.49 -7.21 -10.95
C THR A 258 4.30 -7.45 -9.68
N ALA A 259 4.50 -8.70 -9.28
CA ALA A 259 5.31 -9.07 -8.13
C ALA A 259 6.75 -8.56 -8.25
N ALA A 260 7.38 -8.76 -9.42
CA ALA A 260 8.73 -8.27 -9.70
C ALA A 260 8.82 -6.73 -9.62
N GLY A 261 7.84 -6.01 -10.19
CA GLY A 261 7.81 -4.56 -10.14
C GLY A 261 7.53 -3.99 -8.74
N ALA A 262 6.78 -4.72 -7.90
CA ALA A 262 6.55 -4.40 -6.49
C ALA A 262 7.73 -4.82 -5.59
N GLY A 263 8.70 -5.60 -6.11
CA GLY A 263 9.83 -6.11 -5.35
C GLY A 263 9.46 -7.24 -4.39
N LEU A 264 8.42 -8.01 -4.73
CA LEU A 264 7.94 -9.15 -3.96
C LEU A 264 8.20 -10.47 -4.71
N PRO A 265 8.51 -11.57 -4.02
CA PRO A 265 8.47 -12.88 -4.63
C PRO A 265 7.04 -13.22 -5.11
N TYR A 266 6.94 -13.87 -6.27
CA TYR A 266 5.66 -14.24 -6.86
C TYR A 266 4.80 -15.07 -5.90
N GLU A 267 5.41 -16.01 -5.21
CA GLU A 267 4.76 -16.93 -4.28
C GLU A 267 4.15 -16.21 -3.07
N LEU A 268 4.82 -15.17 -2.58
CA LEU A 268 4.29 -14.33 -1.50
C LEU A 268 3.20 -13.36 -1.99
N PHE A 269 3.27 -12.95 -3.25
CA PHE A 269 2.28 -12.05 -3.84
C PHE A 269 0.99 -12.80 -4.21
N SER A 270 1.10 -13.96 -4.89
CA SER A 270 -0.04 -14.72 -5.40
C SER A 270 -0.58 -15.74 -4.41
N GLY A 271 0.20 -16.18 -3.41
CA GLY A 271 -0.09 -17.33 -2.57
C GLY A 271 -0.01 -18.69 -3.31
N ASP A 272 0.40 -18.68 -4.57
CA ASP A 272 0.54 -19.89 -5.37
C ASP A 272 1.89 -20.56 -5.08
N ILE A 273 1.85 -21.63 -4.31
CA ILE A 273 3.00 -22.47 -3.97
C ILE A 273 3.02 -23.77 -4.76
N LYS A 274 2.12 -23.91 -5.74
CA LYS A 274 2.04 -25.13 -6.58
C LYS A 274 3.29 -25.24 -7.43
N ASP A 275 3.81 -26.46 -7.54
CA ASP A 275 4.96 -26.82 -8.38
C ASP A 275 6.30 -26.14 -7.99
N ILE A 276 6.38 -25.48 -6.82
CA ILE A 276 7.65 -24.92 -6.35
C ILE A 276 8.38 -25.94 -5.46
N SER A 277 9.69 -26.08 -5.66
CA SER A 277 10.50 -26.87 -4.75
C SER A 277 10.79 -26.09 -3.45
N ASP A 278 10.84 -26.80 -2.33
CA ASP A 278 11.21 -26.21 -1.02
C ASP A 278 12.55 -25.44 -1.08
N ARG A 279 13.50 -25.94 -1.86
CA ARG A 279 14.81 -25.28 -2.07
C ARG A 279 14.65 -23.93 -2.78
N THR A 280 13.82 -23.87 -3.83
CA THR A 280 13.59 -22.63 -4.60
C THR A 280 12.85 -21.61 -3.76
N LEU A 281 11.81 -22.04 -3.02
CA LEU A 281 11.06 -21.18 -2.11
C LEU A 281 11.96 -20.55 -1.04
N ARG A 282 12.88 -21.33 -0.46
CA ARG A 282 13.86 -20.80 0.52
C ARG A 282 14.75 -19.72 -0.08
N VAL A 283 15.24 -19.89 -1.30
CA VAL A 283 16.06 -18.89 -1.98
C VAL A 283 15.27 -17.60 -2.16
N ALA A 284 14.04 -17.70 -2.69
CA ALA A 284 13.16 -16.54 -2.89
C ALA A 284 12.87 -15.79 -1.58
N ILE A 285 12.53 -16.52 -0.51
CA ILE A 285 12.28 -15.93 0.81
C ILE A 285 13.55 -15.27 1.37
N ASN A 286 14.72 -15.87 1.20
CA ASN A 286 15.96 -15.30 1.71
C ASN A 286 16.37 -14.02 0.97
N GLU A 287 16.15 -13.95 -0.34
CA GLU A 287 16.36 -12.71 -1.10
C GLU A 287 15.38 -11.61 -0.65
N PHE A 288 14.11 -11.95 -0.44
CA PHE A 288 13.15 -11.01 0.12
C PHE A 288 13.54 -10.51 1.52
N ARG A 289 14.04 -11.41 2.39
CA ARG A 289 14.54 -11.05 3.73
C ARG A 289 15.72 -10.09 3.66
N ARG A 290 16.64 -10.26 2.69
CA ARG A 290 17.76 -9.31 2.46
C ARG A 290 17.24 -7.94 2.06
N PHE A 291 16.30 -7.90 1.14
CA PHE A 291 15.65 -6.68 0.69
C PHE A 291 14.91 -5.95 1.84
N ALA A 292 14.16 -6.69 2.67
CA ALA A 292 13.49 -6.14 3.85
C ALA A 292 14.51 -5.61 4.87
N ARG A 293 15.58 -6.38 5.14
CA ARG A 293 16.65 -5.96 6.07
C ARG A 293 17.36 -4.70 5.61
N GLN A 294 17.63 -4.56 4.33
CA GLN A 294 18.23 -3.34 3.78
C GLN A 294 17.35 -2.12 4.06
N ARG A 295 16.04 -2.21 3.88
CA ARG A 295 15.10 -1.12 4.16
C ARG A 295 14.97 -0.81 5.64
N GLN A 296 14.97 -1.82 6.49
CA GLN A 296 15.00 -1.63 7.95
C GLN A 296 16.22 -0.79 8.35
N TRP A 297 17.42 -1.16 7.89
CA TRP A 297 18.68 -0.51 8.29
C TRP A 297 18.94 0.83 7.62
N GLN A 298 18.52 1.02 6.38
CA GLN A 298 18.84 2.24 5.62
C GLN A 298 17.75 3.30 5.67
N ILE A 299 16.50 2.91 5.96
CA ILE A 299 15.36 3.83 5.90
C ILE A 299 14.66 3.90 7.25
N LEU A 300 14.05 2.80 7.70
CA LEU A 300 13.16 2.84 8.86
C LEU A 300 13.89 3.18 10.16
N ILE A 301 15.02 2.52 10.43
CA ILE A 301 15.81 2.81 11.64
C ILE A 301 16.34 4.25 11.63
N PRO A 302 17.11 4.72 10.62
CA PRO A 302 17.72 6.03 10.70
C PRO A 302 16.74 7.19 10.50
N MET A 303 15.71 7.02 9.68
CA MET A 303 14.79 8.12 9.37
C MET A 303 13.64 8.23 10.37
N PHE A 304 13.17 7.13 10.93
CA PHE A 304 12.02 7.12 11.85
C PHE A 304 12.43 6.72 13.27
N CYS A 305 12.80 5.47 13.49
CA CYS A 305 12.96 4.93 14.84
C CYS A 305 14.01 5.71 15.65
N GLN A 306 15.18 5.99 15.07
CA GLN A 306 16.25 6.74 15.71
C GLN A 306 15.83 8.17 16.05
N LYS A 307 15.11 8.84 15.14
CA LYS A 307 14.64 10.21 15.36
C LYS A 307 13.58 10.29 16.45
N ILE A 308 12.70 9.30 16.53
CA ILE A 308 11.72 9.21 17.61
C ILE A 308 12.40 9.01 18.97
N VAL A 309 13.40 8.14 19.03
CA VAL A 309 14.18 7.91 20.26
C VAL A 309 14.93 9.18 20.69
N GLU A 310 15.51 9.92 19.74
CA GLU A 310 16.14 11.21 20.01
C GLU A 310 15.11 12.20 20.63
N TRP A 311 13.93 12.33 20.02
CA TRP A 311 12.85 13.18 20.54
C TRP A 311 12.36 12.74 21.91
N TRP A 312 12.21 11.41 22.09
CA TRP A 312 11.81 10.83 23.36
C TRP A 312 12.82 11.14 24.48
N ALA A 313 14.11 10.91 24.22
CA ALA A 313 15.17 11.15 25.20
C ALA A 313 15.25 12.63 25.61
N GLU A 314 15.14 13.55 24.62
CA GLU A 314 15.09 14.99 24.88
C GLU A 314 13.87 15.39 25.72
N ALA A 315 12.70 14.87 25.36
CA ALA A 315 11.47 15.18 26.08
C ALA A 315 11.50 14.62 27.50
N ASP A 316 12.02 13.41 27.70
CA ASP A 316 12.11 12.77 29.01
C ASP A 316 13.10 13.47 29.94
N ALA A 317 14.25 13.90 29.39
CA ALA A 317 15.24 14.68 30.11
C ALA A 317 14.70 16.05 30.51
N LEU A 318 14.01 16.75 29.60
CA LEU A 318 13.35 18.05 29.88
C LEU A 318 12.20 17.90 30.89
N GLY A 319 11.49 16.78 30.87
CA GLY A 319 10.45 16.44 31.83
C GLY A 319 10.97 15.98 33.19
N GLY A 320 12.28 15.91 33.39
CA GLY A 320 12.92 15.48 34.64
C GLY A 320 12.89 13.96 34.88
N GLY A 321 12.55 13.17 33.86
CA GLY A 321 12.52 11.71 33.94
C GLY A 321 13.90 11.06 33.81
N LEU A 322 14.71 11.55 32.87
CA LEU A 322 16.08 11.13 32.67
C LEU A 322 17.06 12.21 33.17
N PRO A 323 18.11 11.81 33.88
CA PRO A 323 19.23 12.74 34.19
C PRO A 323 19.90 13.19 32.89
N LEU A 324 20.30 14.47 32.81
CA LEU A 324 21.03 15.01 31.65
C LEU A 324 22.32 14.25 31.32
N SER A 325 22.96 13.66 32.34
CA SER A 325 24.14 12.80 32.17
C SER A 325 23.86 11.52 31.35
N MET A 326 22.61 11.06 31.33
CA MET A 326 22.20 9.86 30.56
C MET A 326 21.61 10.20 29.19
N LEU A 327 21.43 11.47 28.84
CA LEU A 327 20.79 11.90 27.62
C LEU A 327 21.47 11.31 26.35
N GLU A 328 22.79 11.41 26.26
CA GLU A 328 23.52 10.90 25.09
C GLU A 328 23.46 9.36 25.02
N ALA A 329 23.51 8.68 26.15
CA ALA A 329 23.33 7.22 26.19
C ALA A 329 21.90 6.82 25.76
N ALA A 330 20.89 7.59 26.16
CA ALA A 330 19.50 7.35 25.77
C ALA A 330 19.25 7.56 24.27
N LYS A 331 19.95 8.53 23.66
CA LYS A 331 19.89 8.79 22.21
C LYS A 331 20.59 7.73 21.35
N ALA A 332 21.42 6.87 21.93
CA ALA A 332 22.24 5.91 21.21
C ALA A 332 21.89 4.44 21.54
N PRO A 333 20.66 3.98 21.22
CA PRO A 333 20.33 2.57 21.38
C PRO A 333 21.07 1.68 20.38
N LYS A 334 21.25 0.42 20.72
CA LYS A 334 21.56 -0.61 19.76
C LYS A 334 20.25 -1.12 19.13
N TRP A 335 20.16 -1.04 17.84
CA TRP A 335 18.98 -1.52 17.12
C TRP A 335 19.06 -3.03 16.87
N SER A 336 17.98 -3.73 17.15
CA SER A 336 17.85 -5.17 16.94
C SER A 336 16.60 -5.43 16.11
N PRO A 337 16.72 -5.53 14.78
CA PRO A 337 15.63 -6.03 13.96
C PRO A 337 15.29 -7.46 14.36
N HIS A 338 14.03 -7.85 14.13
CA HIS A 338 13.59 -9.21 14.40
C HIS A 338 14.44 -10.24 13.65
N GLY A 339 14.87 -11.27 14.35
CA GLY A 339 15.49 -12.43 13.73
C GLY A 339 14.44 -13.20 12.92
N TRP A 340 14.77 -13.50 11.67
CA TRP A 340 13.90 -14.35 10.86
C TRP A 340 13.98 -15.78 11.35
N GLU A 341 12.82 -16.40 11.57
CA GLU A 341 12.78 -17.83 11.90
C GLU A 341 13.31 -18.66 10.74
N TYR A 342 14.05 -19.69 11.07
CA TYR A 342 14.54 -20.64 10.07
C TYR A 342 13.39 -21.54 9.59
N ILE A 343 13.38 -21.84 8.30
CA ILE A 343 12.37 -22.70 7.69
C ILE A 343 12.56 -24.16 8.15
N HIS A 344 13.78 -24.54 8.60
CA HIS A 344 14.09 -25.83 9.21
C HIS A 344 14.78 -25.66 10.57
N PRO A 345 14.04 -25.70 11.68
CA PRO A 345 14.58 -25.50 13.02
C PRO A 345 15.67 -26.53 13.41
N THR A 346 15.55 -27.77 12.93
CA THR A 346 16.54 -28.83 13.21
C THR A 346 17.89 -28.55 12.55
N GLN A 347 17.91 -28.16 11.29
CA GLN A 347 19.15 -27.83 10.58
C GLN A 347 19.80 -26.54 11.13
N ASP A 348 19.02 -25.58 11.61
CA ASP A 348 19.55 -24.39 12.27
C ASP A 348 20.18 -24.74 13.63
N ALA A 349 19.53 -25.62 14.40
CA ALA A 349 20.07 -26.11 15.67
C ALA A 349 21.37 -26.89 15.46
N GLU A 350 21.42 -27.78 14.46
CA GLU A 350 22.63 -28.52 14.08
C GLU A 350 23.74 -27.60 13.56
N GLY A 351 23.40 -26.61 12.72
CA GLY A 351 24.36 -25.60 12.23
C GLY A 351 24.93 -24.72 13.35
N LYS A 352 24.11 -24.31 14.30
CA LYS A 352 24.55 -23.58 15.50
C LYS A 352 25.38 -24.45 16.43
N ALA A 353 25.04 -25.73 16.59
CA ALA A 353 25.83 -26.67 17.37
C ALA A 353 27.20 -27.00 16.71
N ALA A 354 27.22 -27.09 15.39
CA ALA A 354 28.47 -27.36 14.64
C ALA A 354 29.36 -26.11 14.46
N GLY A 355 28.78 -24.91 14.46
CA GLY A 355 29.47 -23.62 14.36
C GLY A 355 29.79 -22.99 15.72
N GLY A 356 29.55 -23.72 16.80
CA GLY A 356 29.66 -23.23 18.16
C GLY A 356 31.06 -22.86 18.57
N ALA A 357 31.32 -21.59 18.50
CA ALA A 357 31.98 -20.80 19.54
C ALA A 357 31.78 -19.32 19.20
#